data_d7d6a3b4ab81a2d56e663cea5be71500
#
_entry.id   d7d6a3b4ab81a2d56e663cea5be71500
#
_cell.length_a   1.000
_cell.length_b   1.000
_cell.length_c   1.000
_cell.angle_alpha   90.00
_cell.angle_beta   90.00
_cell.angle_gamma   90.00
#
_symmetry.space_group_name_H-M   'P 1'
#
loop_
_entity.id
_entity.type
_entity.pdbx_description
1 polymer ?
#
loop_
_entity_poly.entity_id
_entity_poly.type
_entity_poly.pdbx_seq_one_letter_code
_entity_poly.pdbx_strand_id
1 'polypeptide(L)'
;MNRKHRSLIRAMAFVVFLSVNIGVETVSAQPRDQQQRAILDHIPIKGDTAHTLSKHFTPATSVNKAPNAKGFIQRWLVLEPIRKDIRSNNIFTGQYLRTTFSTDNYSNDFNAIPKNGQEVKVGDQELKWYALDSKTYDFNLYHFTYAIDKPPYGVLFWVVTVIDCPEEIQNVRLAAGCNSASMWWVNGKEALMLSGNRDMVVDNGTSPRLTLHKGKNIIRGAVINGPGMCSFCLRFLDEKGLPVKNFSISYQ
;
A
#
# COMPACT_ATOMS: atom_id res chain seq x y z
N MET A 1 44.88 -90.80 17.29
CA MET A 1 44.49 -89.87 18.38
C MET A 1 45.42 -88.67 18.27
N ASN A 2 45.04 -87.60 17.51
CA ASN A 2 45.79 -86.38 17.39
C ASN A 2 44.93 -85.26 16.92
N ARG A 3 44.68 -84.29 17.79
CA ARG A 3 43.92 -83.08 17.46
C ARG A 3 44.90 -81.99 16.94
N LYS A 4 44.65 -81.57 15.71
CA LYS A 4 45.36 -80.43 15.09
C LYS A 4 44.77 -79.15 15.56
N HIS A 5 45.56 -78.27 16.20
CA HIS A 5 45.25 -76.90 16.45
C HIS A 5 45.43 -76.05 15.16
N ARG A 6 44.37 -75.40 14.69
CA ARG A 6 44.46 -74.37 13.67
C ARG A 6 44.47 -73.00 14.34
N SER A 7 45.58 -72.33 14.17
CA SER A 7 45.76 -70.91 14.54
C SER A 7 45.04 -70.05 13.50
N LEU A 8 44.09 -69.23 13.96
CA LEU A 8 43.48 -68.17 13.17
C LEU A 8 44.26 -66.87 13.39
N ILE A 9 44.96 -66.43 12.36
CA ILE A 9 45.53 -65.08 12.29
C ILE A 9 44.39 -64.13 11.92
N ARG A 10 43.99 -63.27 12.81
CA ARG A 10 43.07 -62.17 12.55
C ARG A 10 43.90 -61.00 12.01
N ALA A 11 43.75 -60.68 10.75
CA ALA A 11 44.22 -59.46 10.13
C ALA A 11 43.29 -58.29 10.59
N MET A 12 43.81 -57.37 11.37
CA MET A 12 43.14 -56.13 11.72
C MET A 12 43.38 -55.13 10.61
N ALA A 13 42.33 -54.85 9.81
CA ALA A 13 42.37 -53.76 8.85
C ALA A 13 42.11 -52.46 9.57
N PHE A 14 43.12 -51.59 9.64
CA PHE A 14 42.97 -50.22 10.11
C PHE A 14 42.29 -49.39 8.98
N VAL A 15 41.05 -49.07 9.16
CA VAL A 15 40.36 -48.07 8.33
C VAL A 15 40.66 -46.69 8.88
N VAL A 16 41.52 -45.95 8.18
CA VAL A 16 41.77 -44.51 8.51
C VAL A 16 40.61 -43.75 7.92
N PHE A 17 39.72 -43.23 8.79
CA PHE A 17 38.73 -42.23 8.40
C PHE A 17 39.44 -40.88 8.28
N LEU A 18 39.72 -40.43 7.08
CA LEU A 18 39.99 -39.01 6.81
C LEU A 18 38.65 -38.26 6.95
N SER A 19 38.45 -37.59 8.08
CA SER A 19 37.39 -36.59 8.24
C SER A 19 37.77 -35.33 7.45
N VAL A 20 37.25 -35.19 6.26
CA VAL A 20 37.25 -33.91 5.53
C VAL A 20 36.25 -33.02 6.25
N ASN A 21 36.76 -32.10 7.08
CA ASN A 21 35.99 -31.00 7.59
C ASN A 21 35.69 -30.04 6.42
N ILE A 22 34.58 -30.28 5.71
CA ILE A 22 34.00 -29.26 4.86
C ILE A 22 33.37 -28.24 5.81
N GLY A 23 34.10 -27.15 6.08
CA GLY A 23 33.53 -26.00 6.73
C GLY A 23 32.39 -25.47 5.87
N VAL A 24 31.17 -25.86 6.18
CA VAL A 24 29.99 -25.17 5.69
C VAL A 24 29.97 -23.84 6.44
N GLU A 25 30.50 -22.82 5.79
CA GLU A 25 30.19 -21.44 6.22
C GLU A 25 28.68 -21.29 6.14
N THR A 26 28.01 -21.43 7.28
CA THR A 26 26.64 -21.03 7.42
C THR A 26 26.61 -19.53 7.23
N VAL A 27 26.29 -19.05 6.03
CA VAL A 27 25.88 -17.66 5.84
C VAL A 27 24.65 -17.50 6.69
N SER A 28 24.83 -16.94 7.88
CA SER A 28 23.73 -16.56 8.77
C SER A 28 22.97 -15.45 8.04
N ALA A 29 21.86 -15.80 7.41
CA ALA A 29 20.94 -14.80 6.93
C ALA A 29 20.52 -13.96 8.12
N GLN A 30 20.71 -12.65 8.02
CA GLN A 30 20.24 -11.74 9.07
C GLN A 30 18.75 -12.01 9.34
N PRO A 31 18.32 -12.05 10.59
CA PRO A 31 16.92 -12.24 10.91
C PRO A 31 16.07 -11.23 10.13
N ARG A 32 15.00 -11.70 9.51
CA ARG A 32 14.06 -10.86 8.75
C ARG A 32 13.65 -9.59 9.51
N ASP A 33 13.53 -9.68 10.82
CA ASP A 33 13.22 -8.54 11.69
C ASP A 33 14.26 -7.41 11.65
N GLN A 34 15.56 -7.73 11.51
CA GLN A 34 16.59 -6.69 11.43
C GLN A 34 16.59 -6.00 10.09
N GLN A 35 16.35 -6.75 8.99
CA GLN A 35 16.21 -6.16 7.65
C GLN A 35 14.96 -5.27 7.57
N GLN A 36 13.85 -5.70 8.14
CA GLN A 36 12.61 -4.93 8.18
C GLN A 36 12.75 -3.68 9.06
N ARG A 37 13.47 -3.76 10.20
CA ARG A 37 13.77 -2.58 11.03
C ARG A 37 14.56 -1.53 10.26
N ALA A 38 15.62 -1.96 9.56
CA ALA A 38 16.43 -1.05 8.75
C ALA A 38 15.61 -0.33 7.68
N ILE A 39 14.63 -1.03 7.06
CA ILE A 39 13.71 -0.44 6.08
C ILE A 39 12.77 0.58 6.73
N LEU A 40 12.20 0.24 7.91
CA LEU A 40 11.26 1.11 8.61
C LEU A 40 11.92 2.37 9.19
N ASP A 41 13.19 2.28 9.53
CA ASP A 41 13.96 3.41 10.08
C ASP A 41 14.60 4.29 8.97
N HIS A 42 14.42 3.89 7.69
CA HIS A 42 14.92 4.69 6.58
C HIS A 42 14.15 6.01 6.49
N ILE A 43 14.88 7.10 6.58
CA ILE A 43 14.36 8.46 6.41
C ILE A 43 15.02 9.07 5.17
N PRO A 44 14.26 9.71 4.26
CA PRO A 44 14.82 10.37 3.09
C PRO A 44 15.84 11.44 3.47
N ILE A 45 16.88 11.57 2.66
CA ILE A 45 17.87 12.65 2.83
C ILE A 45 17.19 13.96 2.45
N LYS A 46 17.18 14.92 3.38
CA LYS A 46 16.62 16.25 3.14
C LYS A 46 17.32 16.93 1.97
N GLY A 47 16.53 17.45 1.04
CA GLY A 47 17.04 18.11 -0.17
C GLY A 47 17.35 17.15 -1.32
N ASP A 48 17.01 15.87 -1.23
CA ASP A 48 17.05 14.95 -2.37
C ASP A 48 16.08 15.39 -3.46
N THR A 49 16.63 15.97 -4.53
CA THR A 49 15.84 16.47 -5.67
C THR A 49 15.16 15.37 -6.48
N ALA A 50 15.57 14.11 -6.31
CA ALA A 50 14.93 12.97 -6.97
C ALA A 50 13.52 12.70 -6.45
N HIS A 51 13.23 13.13 -5.22
CA HIS A 51 11.98 12.87 -4.52
C HIS A 51 11.16 14.13 -4.19
N THR A 52 11.36 15.24 -4.92
CA THR A 52 10.53 16.43 -4.73
C THR A 52 9.09 16.20 -5.18
N LEU A 53 8.12 16.85 -4.50
CA LEU A 53 6.70 16.78 -4.89
C LEU A 53 6.52 17.14 -6.37
N SER A 54 7.18 18.20 -6.84
CA SER A 54 7.06 18.70 -8.21
C SER A 54 7.50 17.69 -9.29
N LYS A 55 8.30 16.69 -8.94
CA LYS A 55 8.71 15.64 -9.89
C LYS A 55 7.53 14.69 -10.20
N HIS A 56 6.73 14.36 -9.22
CA HIS A 56 5.70 13.32 -9.31
C HIS A 56 4.28 13.87 -9.27
N PHE A 57 4.11 15.06 -8.70
CA PHE A 57 2.81 15.68 -8.46
C PHE A 57 2.79 17.14 -8.89
N THR A 58 1.58 17.66 -9.10
CA THR A 58 1.31 19.09 -9.15
C THR A 58 0.30 19.46 -8.07
N PRO A 59 0.37 20.64 -7.45
CA PRO A 59 -0.67 21.09 -6.55
C PRO A 59 -2.02 21.09 -7.27
N ALA A 60 -3.04 20.52 -6.63
CA ALA A 60 -4.39 20.58 -7.19
C ALA A 60 -4.92 22.01 -7.17
N THR A 61 -5.62 22.38 -8.23
CA THR A 61 -6.27 23.70 -8.34
C THR A 61 -7.75 23.60 -8.02
N SER A 62 -8.42 24.74 -7.82
CA SER A 62 -9.87 24.81 -7.62
C SER A 62 -10.67 24.45 -8.87
N VAL A 63 -10.03 24.42 -10.04
CA VAL A 63 -10.67 24.02 -11.30
C VAL A 63 -10.81 22.50 -11.32
N ASN A 64 -12.03 22.01 -11.53
CA ASN A 64 -12.29 20.59 -11.70
C ASN A 64 -11.55 20.05 -12.93
N LYS A 65 -11.11 18.81 -12.87
CA LYS A 65 -10.45 18.11 -13.99
C LYS A 65 -11.19 16.83 -14.35
N ALA A 66 -11.14 16.44 -15.62
CA ALA A 66 -11.62 15.14 -16.04
C ALA A 66 -10.67 14.01 -15.55
N PRO A 67 -11.15 12.77 -15.42
CA PRO A 67 -10.26 11.61 -15.32
C PRO A 67 -9.38 11.53 -16.57
N ASN A 68 -8.26 10.82 -16.49
CA ASN A 68 -7.38 10.69 -17.65
C ASN A 68 -8.02 9.84 -18.77
N ALA A 69 -7.36 9.72 -19.92
CA ALA A 69 -7.87 8.99 -21.08
C ALA A 69 -8.28 7.54 -20.78
N LYS A 70 -7.67 6.91 -19.78
CA LYS A 70 -7.98 5.54 -19.30
C LYS A 70 -8.95 5.52 -18.11
N GLY A 71 -9.54 6.66 -17.72
CA GLY A 71 -10.52 6.78 -16.64
C GLY A 71 -9.94 6.87 -15.24
N PHE A 72 -8.63 6.91 -15.06
CA PHE A 72 -8.02 6.97 -13.72
C PHE A 72 -8.23 8.32 -13.05
N ILE A 73 -8.49 8.26 -11.75
CA ILE A 73 -8.63 9.41 -10.88
C ILE A 73 -7.23 9.78 -10.35
N GLN A 74 -6.72 10.94 -10.78
CA GLN A 74 -5.38 11.38 -10.46
C GLN A 74 -5.32 12.49 -9.38
N ARG A 75 -6.46 13.08 -9.01
CA ARG A 75 -6.56 14.16 -8.01
C ARG A 75 -7.00 13.63 -6.66
N TRP A 76 -6.21 13.90 -5.62
CA TRP A 76 -6.47 13.43 -4.28
C TRP A 76 -6.07 14.45 -3.23
N LEU A 77 -6.86 14.53 -2.15
CA LEU A 77 -6.39 14.93 -0.84
C LEU A 77 -5.69 13.74 -0.22
N VAL A 78 -4.47 13.91 0.23
CA VAL A 78 -3.70 12.87 0.91
C VAL A 78 -3.22 13.38 2.25
N LEU A 79 -3.44 12.61 3.31
CA LEU A 79 -2.95 12.89 4.65
C LEU A 79 -1.49 12.43 4.75
N GLU A 80 -0.67 13.18 5.48
CA GLU A 80 0.65 12.70 5.89
C GLU A 80 0.55 11.28 6.48
N PRO A 81 1.61 10.45 6.33
CA PRO A 81 1.58 9.07 6.79
C PRO A 81 1.40 8.96 8.31
N ILE A 82 0.42 8.20 8.73
CA ILE A 82 0.25 7.80 10.13
C ILE A 82 1.24 6.66 10.40
N ARG A 83 2.17 6.86 11.32
CA ARG A 83 3.16 5.85 11.68
C ARG A 83 2.52 4.69 12.45
N LYS A 84 2.79 3.44 12.03
CA LYS A 84 2.15 2.23 12.55
C LYS A 84 3.11 1.13 13.03
N ASP A 85 4.41 1.29 12.92
CA ASP A 85 5.42 0.27 13.26
C ASP A 85 5.12 -1.13 12.65
N ILE A 86 4.64 -1.16 11.40
CA ILE A 86 4.30 -2.40 10.68
C ILE A 86 5.54 -2.94 10.00
N ARG A 87 5.93 -4.17 10.34
CA ARG A 87 7.17 -4.81 9.86
C ARG A 87 6.94 -5.90 8.83
N SER A 88 5.69 -6.27 8.58
CA SER A 88 5.33 -7.32 7.62
C SER A 88 3.96 -7.05 7.03
N ASN A 89 3.85 -7.20 5.70
CA ASN A 89 2.57 -7.09 5.00
C ASN A 89 1.67 -8.34 5.19
N ASN A 90 2.20 -9.43 5.75
CA ASN A 90 1.45 -10.66 5.96
C ASN A 90 0.36 -10.54 7.03
N ILE A 91 0.38 -9.46 7.83
CA ILE A 91 -0.64 -9.22 8.87
C ILE A 91 -1.92 -8.59 8.32
N PHE A 92 -1.95 -8.14 7.08
CA PHE A 92 -3.06 -7.38 6.49
C PHE A 92 -4.28 -8.27 6.17
N THR A 93 -4.83 -8.92 7.19
CA THR A 93 -6.12 -9.62 7.10
C THR A 93 -7.26 -8.61 7.05
N GLY A 94 -8.44 -9.03 6.56
CA GLY A 94 -9.62 -8.16 6.54
C GLY A 94 -10.01 -7.64 7.93
N GLN A 95 -9.88 -8.46 8.97
CA GLN A 95 -10.14 -8.04 10.35
C GLN A 95 -9.13 -7.01 10.83
N TYR A 96 -7.85 -7.22 10.58
CA TYR A 96 -6.80 -6.27 10.92
C TYR A 96 -7.05 -4.89 10.28
N LEU A 97 -7.39 -4.87 8.98
CA LEU A 97 -7.67 -3.65 8.24
C LEU A 97 -8.87 -2.89 8.84
N ARG A 98 -9.99 -3.59 9.11
CA ARG A 98 -11.18 -2.97 9.71
C ARG A 98 -10.87 -2.35 11.07
N THR A 99 -10.17 -3.08 11.93
CA THR A 99 -9.78 -2.59 13.25
C THR A 99 -8.86 -1.38 13.12
N THR A 100 -7.80 -1.48 12.32
CA THR A 100 -6.81 -0.42 12.17
C THR A 100 -7.43 0.85 11.58
N PHE A 101 -8.25 0.73 10.52
CA PHE A 101 -8.86 1.90 9.88
C PHE A 101 -9.98 2.53 10.70
N SER A 102 -10.58 1.80 11.65
CA SER A 102 -11.50 2.39 12.60
C SER A 102 -10.80 3.11 13.75
N THR A 103 -9.66 2.57 14.22
CA THR A 103 -8.90 3.14 15.34
C THR A 103 -8.10 4.38 14.93
N ASP A 104 -7.44 4.32 13.76
CA ASP A 104 -6.56 5.39 13.26
C ASP A 104 -7.27 6.27 12.24
N ASN A 105 -8.51 6.58 12.52
CA ASN A 105 -9.37 7.38 11.66
C ASN A 105 -9.21 8.87 11.94
N TYR A 106 -9.12 9.70 10.89
CA TYR A 106 -9.07 11.15 11.01
C TYR A 106 -10.44 11.80 11.25
N SER A 107 -11.53 11.09 10.94
CA SER A 107 -12.91 11.54 11.10
C SER A 107 -13.88 10.37 11.13
N ASN A 108 -14.82 10.37 12.08
CA ASN A 108 -15.92 9.41 12.14
C ASN A 108 -16.99 9.65 11.06
N ASP A 109 -17.04 10.85 10.48
CA ASP A 109 -17.83 11.12 9.27
C ASP A 109 -17.04 10.64 8.05
N PHE A 110 -17.49 9.54 7.46
CA PHE A 110 -16.89 8.97 6.25
C PHE A 110 -17.13 9.81 4.98
N ASN A 111 -17.99 10.82 5.07
CA ASN A 111 -18.19 11.83 4.01
C ASN A 111 -17.44 13.14 4.27
N ALA A 112 -16.62 13.21 5.32
CA ALA A 112 -15.81 14.38 5.60
C ALA A 112 -14.81 14.63 4.46
N ILE A 113 -14.82 15.87 3.95
CA ILE A 113 -13.86 16.35 2.94
C ILE A 113 -12.89 17.28 3.66
N PRO A 114 -11.63 16.88 3.88
CA PRO A 114 -10.61 17.73 4.47
C PRO A 114 -10.28 18.91 3.54
N LYS A 115 -9.66 19.95 4.12
CA LYS A 115 -9.14 21.07 3.32
C LYS A 115 -7.66 20.88 3.03
N ASN A 116 -7.20 21.34 1.87
CA ASN A 116 -5.77 21.44 1.60
C ASN A 116 -5.06 22.29 2.68
N GLY A 117 -3.99 21.74 3.24
CA GLY A 117 -3.24 22.37 4.32
C GLY A 117 -3.88 22.25 5.73
N GLN A 118 -5.03 21.61 5.84
CA GLN A 118 -5.67 21.36 7.16
C GLN A 118 -4.80 20.41 7.97
N GLU A 119 -4.61 20.74 9.24
CA GLU A 119 -3.97 19.88 10.22
C GLU A 119 -5.03 19.10 10.99
N VAL A 120 -4.75 17.83 11.28
CA VAL A 120 -5.61 16.94 12.07
C VAL A 120 -4.75 16.12 13.02
N LYS A 121 -5.32 15.80 14.17
CA LYS A 121 -4.68 14.90 15.13
C LYS A 121 -5.26 13.50 14.98
N VAL A 122 -4.36 12.51 14.78
CA VAL A 122 -4.72 11.08 14.79
C VAL A 122 -3.85 10.38 15.82
N GLY A 123 -4.45 9.89 16.89
CA GLY A 123 -3.70 9.40 18.05
C GLY A 123 -2.88 10.53 18.68
N ASP A 124 -1.57 10.36 18.74
CA ASP A 124 -0.58 11.33 19.22
C ASP A 124 0.11 12.11 18.09
N GLN A 125 -0.23 11.86 16.82
CA GLN A 125 0.41 12.45 15.66
C GLN A 125 -0.40 13.64 15.12
N GLU A 126 0.27 14.77 14.88
CA GLU A 126 -0.26 15.91 14.15
C GLU A 126 0.15 15.79 12.69
N LEU A 127 -0.84 15.80 11.79
CA LEU A 127 -0.69 15.45 10.40
C LEU A 127 -1.42 16.48 9.52
N LYS A 128 -0.85 16.72 8.34
CA LYS A 128 -1.34 17.73 7.39
C LYS A 128 -1.88 17.08 6.11
N TRP A 129 -2.92 17.68 5.55
CA TRP A 129 -3.52 17.32 4.28
C TRP A 129 -2.90 18.07 3.10
N TYR A 130 -2.67 17.36 2.00
CA TYR A 130 -2.15 17.90 0.74
C TYR A 130 -3.12 17.59 -0.39
N ALA A 131 -3.53 18.62 -1.16
CA ALA A 131 -4.30 18.42 -2.39
C ALA A 131 -3.33 18.36 -3.57
N LEU A 132 -3.23 17.20 -4.21
CA LEU A 132 -2.26 16.91 -5.25
C LEU A 132 -2.89 16.22 -6.46
N ASP A 133 -2.37 16.54 -7.64
CA ASP A 133 -2.60 15.81 -8.89
C ASP A 133 -1.39 14.93 -9.19
N SER A 134 -1.59 13.62 -9.29
CA SER A 134 -0.53 12.72 -9.79
C SER A 134 -0.26 12.97 -11.27
N LYS A 135 1.01 12.92 -11.66
CA LYS A 135 1.43 13.00 -13.07
C LYS A 135 1.29 11.69 -13.82
N THR A 136 1.14 10.59 -13.10
CA THR A 136 0.93 9.23 -13.61
C THR A 136 -0.50 8.77 -13.38
N TYR A 137 -0.88 7.59 -13.88
CA TYR A 137 -2.21 7.00 -13.68
C TYR A 137 -2.44 6.52 -12.24
N ASP A 138 -1.36 6.22 -11.53
CA ASP A 138 -1.34 5.83 -10.12
C ASP A 138 -0.97 7.01 -9.22
N PHE A 139 -1.30 6.92 -7.95
CA PHE A 139 -0.84 7.83 -6.91
C PHE A 139 0.25 7.14 -6.10
N ASN A 140 1.50 7.55 -6.30
CA ASN A 140 2.64 6.92 -5.67
C ASN A 140 2.91 7.52 -4.28
N LEU A 141 2.43 6.84 -3.24
CA LEU A 141 2.56 7.25 -1.84
C LEU A 141 4.00 7.17 -1.33
N TYR A 142 4.81 6.29 -1.90
CA TYR A 142 6.23 6.21 -1.59
C TYR A 142 6.95 7.52 -1.99
N HIS A 143 6.74 8.00 -3.22
CA HIS A 143 7.29 9.28 -3.65
C HIS A 143 6.69 10.48 -2.90
N PHE A 144 5.45 10.41 -2.50
CA PHE A 144 4.82 11.44 -1.69
C PHE A 144 5.55 11.59 -0.34
N THR A 145 5.76 10.49 0.39
CA THR A 145 6.43 10.53 1.70
C THR A 145 7.85 11.02 1.63
N TYR A 146 8.63 10.55 0.66
CA TYR A 146 10.00 11.03 0.43
C TYR A 146 10.04 12.53 0.15
N ALA A 147 9.09 13.04 -0.63
CA ALA A 147 9.06 14.46 -0.99
C ALA A 147 8.69 15.39 0.17
N ILE A 148 8.15 14.86 1.27
CA ILE A 148 7.79 15.63 2.48
C ILE A 148 8.63 15.22 3.71
N ASP A 149 9.77 14.55 3.48
CA ASP A 149 10.69 14.08 4.54
C ASP A 149 10.01 13.20 5.61
N LYS A 150 9.12 12.30 5.19
CA LYS A 150 8.44 11.34 6.07
C LYS A 150 8.83 9.90 5.73
N PRO A 151 8.79 8.96 6.70
CA PRO A 151 9.10 7.57 6.43
C PRO A 151 8.04 6.92 5.54
N PRO A 152 8.46 6.15 4.49
CA PRO A 152 7.53 5.53 3.55
C PRO A 152 7.02 4.15 3.99
N TYR A 153 7.58 3.59 5.08
CA TYR A 153 7.32 2.23 5.53
C TYR A 153 6.70 2.19 6.91
N GLY A 154 5.92 1.13 7.19
CA GLY A 154 5.22 0.99 8.45
C GLY A 154 4.19 2.09 8.68
N VAL A 155 3.39 2.40 7.67
CA VAL A 155 2.54 3.59 7.63
C VAL A 155 1.15 3.30 7.07
N LEU A 156 0.20 4.14 7.48
CA LEU A 156 -1.15 4.20 6.96
C LEU A 156 -1.41 5.57 6.35
N PHE A 157 -2.08 5.60 5.20
CA PHE A 157 -2.51 6.81 4.52
C PHE A 157 -4.02 6.88 4.45
N TRP A 158 -4.56 8.08 4.64
CA TRP A 158 -5.92 8.42 4.25
C TRP A 158 -5.88 9.28 2.99
N VAL A 159 -6.75 8.94 2.06
CA VAL A 159 -6.93 9.70 0.81
C VAL A 159 -8.39 9.99 0.57
N VAL A 160 -8.68 11.17 0.05
CA VAL A 160 -10.05 11.60 -0.29
C VAL A 160 -10.06 12.28 -1.65
N THR A 161 -11.05 11.99 -2.45
CA THR A 161 -11.36 12.75 -3.66
C THR A 161 -12.85 12.95 -3.80
N VAL A 162 -13.25 13.98 -4.50
CA VAL A 162 -14.64 14.27 -4.81
C VAL A 162 -14.82 14.17 -6.33
N ILE A 163 -15.78 13.39 -6.75
CA ILE A 163 -16.21 13.37 -8.15
C ILE A 163 -17.58 14.03 -8.29
N ASP A 164 -17.76 14.82 -9.32
CA ASP A 164 -19.01 15.51 -9.61
C ASP A 164 -19.58 14.99 -10.93
N CYS A 165 -20.74 14.33 -10.82
CA CYS A 165 -21.42 13.67 -11.92
C CYS A 165 -22.53 14.61 -12.44
N PRO A 166 -22.57 14.97 -13.75
CA PRO A 166 -23.62 15.80 -14.31
C PRO A 166 -24.99 15.13 -14.27
N GLU A 167 -25.01 13.82 -14.24
CA GLU A 167 -26.17 12.95 -14.11
C GLU A 167 -25.88 11.74 -13.23
N GLU A 168 -26.89 11.01 -12.83
CA GLU A 168 -26.71 9.75 -12.11
C GLU A 168 -26.10 8.69 -13.03
N ILE A 169 -25.11 7.94 -12.52
CA ILE A 169 -24.46 6.86 -13.26
C ILE A 169 -24.68 5.55 -12.48
N GLN A 170 -25.52 4.69 -13.02
CA GLN A 170 -25.91 3.44 -12.39
C GLN A 170 -25.00 2.28 -12.82
N ASN A 171 -25.04 1.20 -12.04
CA ASN A 171 -24.39 -0.09 -12.33
C ASN A 171 -22.88 -0.04 -12.57
N VAL A 172 -22.20 0.94 -12.02
CA VAL A 172 -20.73 1.03 -12.11
C VAL A 172 -20.05 0.21 -11.03
N ARG A 173 -18.78 -0.10 -11.22
CA ARG A 173 -17.90 -0.71 -10.23
C ARG A 173 -16.73 0.19 -9.94
N LEU A 174 -16.38 0.37 -8.68
CA LEU A 174 -15.08 0.91 -8.29
C LEU A 174 -14.05 -0.17 -8.56
N ALA A 175 -13.04 0.14 -9.37
CA ALA A 175 -11.91 -0.74 -9.65
C ALA A 175 -10.63 -0.12 -9.10
N ALA A 176 -9.88 -0.89 -8.31
CA ALA A 176 -8.66 -0.41 -7.68
C ALA A 176 -7.52 -1.42 -7.79
N GLY A 177 -6.30 -0.89 -7.82
CA GLY A 177 -5.07 -1.61 -7.58
C GLY A 177 -4.27 -0.89 -6.50
N CYS A 178 -3.57 -1.63 -5.65
CA CYS A 178 -2.63 -1.05 -4.70
C CYS A 178 -1.51 -2.03 -4.35
N ASN A 179 -0.36 -1.49 -3.93
CA ASN A 179 0.61 -2.27 -3.18
C ASN A 179 0.09 -2.46 -1.75
N SER A 180 0.48 -3.58 -1.13
CA SER A 180 0.08 -3.95 0.22
C SER A 180 -1.45 -4.07 0.34
N ALA A 181 -2.10 -3.29 1.19
CA ALA A 181 -3.54 -3.43 1.42
C ALA A 181 -4.26 -2.08 1.44
N SER A 182 -5.53 -2.10 1.06
CA SER A 182 -6.36 -0.89 1.07
C SER A 182 -7.85 -1.19 1.28
N MET A 183 -8.58 -0.15 1.68
CA MET A 183 -10.04 -0.20 1.83
C MET A 183 -10.64 1.10 1.33
N TRP A 184 -11.78 1.00 0.64
CA TRP A 184 -12.37 2.09 -0.10
C TRP A 184 -13.86 2.25 0.22
N TRP A 185 -14.28 3.50 0.36
CA TRP A 185 -15.67 3.88 0.61
C TRP A 185 -16.13 4.85 -0.46
N VAL A 186 -17.39 4.72 -0.85
CA VAL A 186 -18.09 5.64 -1.74
C VAL A 186 -19.32 6.16 -1.00
N ASN A 187 -19.41 7.47 -0.85
CA ASN A 187 -20.51 8.13 -0.12
C ASN A 187 -20.73 7.52 1.28
N GLY A 188 -19.64 7.31 2.01
CA GLY A 188 -19.65 6.76 3.36
C GLY A 188 -19.89 5.25 3.48
N LYS A 189 -20.20 4.56 2.38
CA LYS A 189 -20.44 3.11 2.36
C LYS A 189 -19.19 2.37 1.89
N GLU A 190 -18.82 1.28 2.61
CA GLU A 190 -17.75 0.41 2.17
C GLU A 190 -18.05 -0.15 0.78
N ALA A 191 -17.11 0.04 -0.14
CA ALA A 191 -17.22 -0.39 -1.53
C ALA A 191 -16.27 -1.54 -1.86
N LEU A 192 -15.01 -1.48 -1.40
CA LEU A 192 -13.98 -2.45 -1.78
C LEU A 192 -12.93 -2.57 -0.69
N MET A 193 -12.50 -3.79 -0.42
CA MET A 193 -11.32 -4.10 0.41
C MET A 193 -10.34 -4.95 -0.39
N LEU A 194 -9.08 -4.54 -0.42
CA LEU A 194 -7.95 -5.30 -0.93
C LEU A 194 -7.06 -5.66 0.24
N SER A 195 -7.19 -6.88 0.75
CA SER A 195 -6.41 -7.41 1.89
C SER A 195 -5.19 -8.21 1.43
N GLY A 196 -4.25 -8.45 2.34
CA GLY A 196 -3.04 -9.23 2.11
C GLY A 196 -1.88 -8.38 1.59
N ASN A 197 -0.75 -9.06 1.33
CA ASN A 197 0.41 -8.46 0.67
C ASN A 197 0.19 -8.52 -0.86
N ARG A 198 0.09 -7.37 -1.50
CA ARG A 198 -0.29 -7.27 -2.92
C ARG A 198 0.74 -6.45 -3.70
N ASP A 199 0.87 -6.79 -4.96
CA ASP A 199 1.52 -5.93 -5.94
C ASP A 199 0.50 -4.97 -6.58
N MET A 200 0.97 -3.80 -7.02
CA MET A 200 0.13 -2.82 -7.70
C MET A 200 -0.19 -3.30 -9.12
N VAL A 201 -1.38 -3.84 -9.26
CA VAL A 201 -1.94 -4.29 -10.55
C VAL A 201 -3.22 -3.51 -10.82
N VAL A 202 -3.36 -2.97 -12.02
CA VAL A 202 -4.56 -2.24 -12.44
C VAL A 202 -5.80 -3.13 -12.31
N ASP A 203 -6.87 -2.59 -11.71
CA ASP A 203 -8.16 -3.26 -11.53
C ASP A 203 -8.05 -4.63 -10.81
N ASN A 204 -7.05 -4.77 -9.94
CA ASN A 204 -6.81 -6.01 -9.20
C ASN A 204 -7.99 -6.42 -8.31
N GLY A 205 -8.82 -5.47 -7.91
CA GLY A 205 -10.09 -5.71 -7.25
C GLY A 205 -11.17 -4.75 -7.72
N THR A 206 -12.42 -5.25 -7.71
CA THR A 206 -13.59 -4.45 -8.07
C THR A 206 -14.68 -4.58 -7.01
N SER A 207 -15.39 -3.48 -6.77
CA SER A 207 -16.56 -3.46 -5.87
C SER A 207 -17.74 -4.25 -6.46
N PRO A 208 -18.75 -4.57 -5.65
CA PRO A 208 -20.12 -4.77 -6.15
C PRO A 208 -20.55 -3.56 -6.99
N ARG A 209 -21.62 -3.73 -7.76
CA ARG A 209 -22.21 -2.61 -8.51
C ARG A 209 -22.74 -1.55 -7.56
N LEU A 210 -22.53 -0.31 -7.90
CA LEU A 210 -22.96 0.85 -7.15
C LEU A 210 -23.49 1.93 -8.09
N THR A 211 -24.10 2.96 -7.51
CA THR A 211 -24.59 4.14 -8.22
C THR A 211 -23.79 5.35 -7.78
N LEU A 212 -23.28 6.10 -8.75
CA LEU A 212 -22.79 7.46 -8.54
C LEU A 212 -23.95 8.42 -8.72
N HIS A 213 -24.29 9.17 -7.69
CA HIS A 213 -25.40 10.10 -7.73
C HIS A 213 -25.05 11.34 -8.53
N LYS A 214 -26.07 11.98 -9.09
CA LYS A 214 -25.91 13.32 -9.69
C LYS A 214 -25.32 14.29 -8.65
N GLY A 215 -24.37 15.10 -9.08
CA GLY A 215 -23.61 16.00 -8.21
C GLY A 215 -22.44 15.27 -7.52
N LYS A 216 -22.11 15.73 -6.31
CA LYS A 216 -20.91 15.29 -5.58
C LYS A 216 -21.04 13.86 -5.05
N ASN A 217 -20.01 13.06 -5.31
CA ASN A 217 -19.78 11.77 -4.70
C ASN A 217 -18.41 11.78 -4.06
N ILE A 218 -18.32 11.31 -2.83
CA ILE A 218 -17.09 11.33 -2.04
C ILE A 218 -16.48 9.94 -2.06
N ILE A 219 -15.25 9.85 -2.53
CA ILE A 219 -14.44 8.63 -2.50
C ILE A 219 -13.39 8.80 -1.41
N ARG A 220 -13.41 7.92 -0.44
CA ARG A 220 -12.44 7.86 0.64
C ARG A 220 -11.68 6.55 0.56
N GLY A 221 -10.38 6.59 0.77
CA GLY A 221 -9.51 5.41 0.80
C GLY A 221 -8.60 5.40 2.00
N ALA A 222 -8.33 4.21 2.51
CA ALA A 222 -7.25 3.94 3.44
C ALA A 222 -6.27 2.97 2.78
N VAL A 223 -4.99 3.31 2.75
CA VAL A 223 -3.91 2.47 2.20
C VAL A 223 -2.89 2.24 3.30
N ILE A 224 -2.54 0.98 3.54
CA ILE A 224 -1.60 0.62 4.60
C ILE A 224 -0.42 -0.14 4.00
N ASN A 225 0.77 0.22 4.44
CA ASN A 225 2.02 -0.34 3.94
C ASN A 225 2.96 -0.69 5.09
N GLY A 226 3.51 -1.90 5.06
CA GLY A 226 4.69 -2.27 5.84
C GLY A 226 5.95 -1.95 5.03
N PRO A 227 6.85 -2.91 4.82
CA PRO A 227 7.99 -2.74 3.92
C PRO A 227 7.56 -2.79 2.45
N GLY A 228 8.30 -2.08 1.58
CA GLY A 228 8.13 -2.12 0.13
C GLY A 228 7.51 -0.87 -0.47
N MET A 229 7.28 -0.91 -1.77
CA MET A 229 6.66 0.19 -2.51
C MET A 229 5.21 0.39 -2.08
N CYS A 230 4.72 1.62 -2.19
CA CYS A 230 3.35 1.97 -1.87
C CYS A 230 2.78 2.89 -2.93
N SER A 231 1.80 2.40 -3.67
CA SER A 231 1.02 3.17 -4.64
C SER A 231 -0.37 2.60 -4.77
N PHE A 232 -1.28 3.37 -5.32
CA PHE A 232 -2.61 2.89 -5.69
C PHE A 232 -3.06 3.53 -7.00
N CYS A 233 -3.97 2.86 -7.71
CA CYS A 233 -4.73 3.45 -8.80
C CYS A 233 -6.21 3.13 -8.62
N LEU A 234 -7.07 4.01 -9.14
CA LEU A 234 -8.51 3.89 -8.98
C LEU A 234 -9.26 4.48 -10.17
N ARG A 235 -10.29 3.78 -10.62
CA ARG A 235 -11.23 4.23 -11.65
C ARG A 235 -12.59 3.57 -11.47
N PHE A 236 -13.58 4.05 -12.20
CA PHE A 236 -14.88 3.40 -12.31
C PHE A 236 -15.01 2.68 -13.66
N LEU A 237 -15.63 1.50 -13.63
CA LEU A 237 -15.93 0.70 -14.81
C LEU A 237 -17.45 0.56 -14.95
N ASP A 238 -17.94 0.65 -16.18
CA ASP A 238 -19.34 0.44 -16.53
C ASP A 238 -19.72 -1.06 -16.54
N GLU A 239 -20.92 -1.38 -17.02
CA GLU A 239 -21.41 -2.76 -17.12
C GLU A 239 -20.60 -3.63 -18.08
N LYS A 240 -19.95 -3.01 -19.06
CA LYS A 240 -19.12 -3.69 -20.06
C LYS A 240 -17.66 -3.76 -19.65
N GLY A 241 -17.31 -3.25 -18.44
CA GLY A 241 -15.93 -3.16 -17.97
C GLY A 241 -15.12 -2.03 -18.61
N LEU A 242 -15.79 -1.07 -19.28
CA LEU A 242 -15.12 0.08 -19.87
C LEU A 242 -15.00 1.22 -18.84
N PRO A 243 -13.94 2.05 -18.94
CA PRO A 243 -13.76 3.19 -18.04
C PRO A 243 -14.87 4.23 -18.16
N VAL A 244 -15.51 4.56 -17.05
CA VAL A 244 -16.43 5.68 -16.91
C VAL A 244 -15.65 6.98 -16.86
N LYS A 245 -16.01 7.98 -17.64
CA LYS A 245 -15.30 9.27 -17.74
C LYS A 245 -16.20 10.50 -17.71
N ASN A 246 -17.53 10.33 -17.67
CA ASN A 246 -18.50 11.42 -17.70
C ASN A 246 -18.72 12.05 -16.31
N PHE A 247 -17.64 12.34 -15.60
CA PHE A 247 -17.63 13.09 -14.35
C PHE A 247 -16.39 13.99 -14.29
N SER A 248 -16.42 14.97 -13.42
CA SER A 248 -15.25 15.78 -13.08
C SER A 248 -14.74 15.46 -11.69
N ILE A 249 -13.48 15.80 -11.42
CA ILE A 249 -12.78 15.50 -10.17
C ILE A 249 -12.40 16.80 -9.49
N SER A 250 -12.79 16.92 -8.21
CA SER A 250 -12.37 18.00 -7.32
C SER A 250 -11.78 17.45 -6.02
N TYR A 251 -11.43 18.35 -5.10
CA TYR A 251 -11.04 18.03 -3.74
C TYR A 251 -11.81 18.87 -2.71
N GLN A 252 -12.94 19.50 -3.13
CA GLN A 252 -13.78 20.36 -2.30
C GLN A 252 -15.27 20.06 -2.52
#